data_52348826211498316ba2298cd64ca8cd
#
_entry.id   52348826211498316ba2298cd64ca8cd
#
_cell.length_a   1.000
_cell.length_b   1.000
_cell.length_c   1.000
_cell.angle_alpha   90.00
_cell.angle_beta   90.00
_cell.angle_gamma   90.00
#
_symmetry.space_group_name_H-M   'P 1'
#
loop_
_entity.id
_entity.type
_entity.pdbx_description
1 polymer ?
#
loop_
_entity_poly.entity_id
_entity_poly.type
_entity_poly.pdbx_seq_one_letter_code
_entity_poly.pdbx_strand_id
1 'polypeptide(L)'
;MSYAVKEIFYTLQGEGVNAGRPAVFCRFSGCNLWSGREADRLKAACRFCDTDFVGVDGAGGGKFESAADLAAAIERQWPQDSSKGKRFVVCTGGEPLLQLDDSLIAALHARDFEIAVETNGTVAAPTGLDWICVSPKASAELVQKSGDEL
;
A
#
# COMPACT_ATOMS: atom_id res chain seq x y z
N MET A 1 8.50 0.37 -16.04
CA MET A 1 8.54 -0.17 -14.66
C MET A 1 7.23 -0.86 -14.35
N SER A 2 7.30 -2.05 -13.79
CA SER A 2 6.10 -2.83 -13.49
C SER A 2 5.83 -2.87 -11.99
N TYR A 3 4.58 -3.21 -11.64
CA TYR A 3 4.14 -3.29 -10.25
C TYR A 3 3.49 -4.66 -10.02
N ALA A 4 3.86 -5.31 -8.93
CA ALA A 4 3.28 -6.57 -8.52
C ALA A 4 2.31 -6.31 -7.36
N VAL A 5 1.04 -6.60 -7.57
CA VAL A 5 -0.04 -6.28 -6.64
C VAL A 5 -0.76 -7.56 -6.24
N LYS A 6 -0.87 -7.80 -4.94
CA LYS A 6 -1.59 -8.97 -4.40
C LYS A 6 -3.09 -8.83 -4.61
N GLU A 7 -3.63 -7.66 -4.27
CA GLU A 7 -5.07 -7.42 -4.36
C GLU A 7 -5.41 -5.93 -4.36
N ILE A 8 -6.55 -5.59 -4.94
CA ILE A 8 -7.11 -4.24 -4.92
C ILE A 8 -8.59 -4.38 -4.57
N PHE A 9 -9.05 -3.68 -3.52
CA PHE A 9 -10.45 -3.77 -3.12
C PHE A 9 -10.93 -2.48 -2.47
N TYR A 10 -12.22 -2.22 -2.56
CA TYR A 10 -12.87 -1.07 -1.94
C TYR A 10 -13.50 -1.47 -0.61
N THR A 11 -13.21 -0.71 0.45
CA THR A 11 -13.79 -0.94 1.77
C THR A 11 -13.65 0.32 2.63
N LEU A 12 -13.98 0.21 3.91
CA LEU A 12 -13.72 1.27 4.88
C LEU A 12 -12.38 1.04 5.56
N GLN A 13 -11.62 2.12 5.80
CA GLN A 13 -10.41 2.04 6.59
C GLN A 13 -10.78 1.61 8.01
N GLY A 14 -10.16 0.55 8.50
CA GLY A 14 -10.48 -0.03 9.81
C GLY A 14 -9.62 0.48 10.95
N GLU A 15 -8.53 1.21 10.67
CA GLU A 15 -7.55 1.59 11.67
C GLU A 15 -7.10 3.04 11.51
N GLY A 16 -6.56 3.59 12.62
CA GLY A 16 -5.93 4.89 12.62
C GLY A 16 -6.88 6.08 12.52
N VAL A 17 -6.32 7.23 12.22
CA VAL A 17 -7.05 8.50 12.17
C VAL A 17 -8.13 8.49 11.08
N ASN A 18 -7.87 7.78 9.97
CA ASN A 18 -8.81 7.72 8.85
C ASN A 18 -9.82 6.57 8.97
N ALA A 19 -9.93 5.93 10.14
CA ALA A 19 -10.88 4.84 10.36
C ALA A 19 -12.31 5.26 10.01
N GLY A 20 -13.03 4.40 9.30
CA GLY A 20 -14.38 4.66 8.83
C GLY A 20 -14.45 5.37 7.49
N ARG A 21 -13.35 5.86 6.97
CA ARG A 21 -13.29 6.54 5.68
C ARG A 21 -13.29 5.53 4.53
N PRO A 22 -14.14 5.72 3.51
CA PRO A 22 -14.11 4.87 2.31
C PRO A 22 -12.76 4.97 1.61
N ALA A 23 -12.22 3.82 1.19
CA ALA A 23 -10.91 3.75 0.55
C ALA A 23 -10.82 2.57 -0.41
N VAL A 24 -9.96 2.72 -1.42
CA VAL A 24 -9.49 1.57 -2.20
C VAL A 24 -8.17 1.15 -1.57
N PHE A 25 -8.05 -0.12 -1.20
CA PHE A 25 -6.81 -0.68 -0.68
C PHE A 25 -6.04 -1.33 -1.82
N CYS A 26 -4.80 -0.92 -2.00
CA CYS A 26 -3.88 -1.54 -2.94
C CYS A 26 -2.79 -2.24 -2.14
N ARG A 27 -2.85 -3.56 -2.09
CA ARG A 27 -1.88 -4.37 -1.37
C ARG A 27 -0.81 -4.86 -2.32
N PHE A 28 0.39 -4.32 -2.17
CA PHE A 28 1.52 -4.75 -2.98
C PHE A 28 2.05 -6.10 -2.50
N SER A 29 2.60 -6.86 -3.45
CA SER A 29 3.28 -8.11 -3.16
C SER A 29 4.71 -7.83 -2.72
N GLY A 30 5.19 -8.64 -1.75
CA GLY A 30 6.59 -8.57 -1.31
C GLY A 30 6.83 -7.63 -0.14
N CYS A 31 7.76 -8.05 0.70
CA CYS A 31 8.20 -7.30 1.87
C CYS A 31 9.68 -7.58 2.10
N ASN A 32 10.44 -6.55 2.49
CA ASN A 32 11.86 -6.70 2.77
C ASN A 32 12.18 -7.26 4.16
N LEU A 33 11.17 -7.43 5.02
CA LEU A 33 11.35 -7.95 6.37
C LEU A 33 10.92 -9.41 6.52
N TRP A 34 10.10 -9.91 5.60
CA TRP A 34 9.63 -11.29 5.60
C TRP A 34 9.17 -11.63 4.19
N SER A 35 9.49 -12.86 3.74
CA SER A 35 9.09 -13.32 2.40
C SER A 35 7.58 -13.57 2.26
N GLY A 36 6.84 -13.65 3.37
CA GLY A 36 5.43 -14.02 3.39
C GLY A 36 5.20 -15.52 3.43
N ARG A 37 6.27 -16.31 3.47
CA ARG A 37 6.22 -17.78 3.52
C ARG A 37 6.54 -18.25 4.91
N GLU A 38 5.72 -19.16 5.46
CA GLU A 38 5.91 -19.66 6.83
C GLU A 38 7.28 -20.30 7.04
N ALA A 39 7.87 -20.91 6.00
CA ALA A 39 9.19 -21.53 6.09
C ALA A 39 10.28 -20.52 6.48
N ASP A 40 10.09 -19.24 6.15
CA ASP A 40 11.07 -18.18 6.41
C ASP A 40 10.76 -17.36 7.66
N ARG A 41 9.65 -17.64 8.36
CA ARG A 41 9.20 -16.81 9.49
C ARG A 41 10.23 -16.69 10.60
N LEU A 42 10.91 -17.79 10.94
CA LEU A 42 11.90 -17.78 12.03
C LEU A 42 13.12 -16.91 11.75
N LYS A 43 13.40 -16.65 10.47
CA LYS A 43 14.55 -15.83 10.04
C LYS A 43 14.15 -14.40 9.72
N ALA A 44 12.87 -14.10 9.72
CA ALA A 44 12.38 -12.79 9.30
C ALA A 44 12.47 -11.77 10.42
N ALA A 45 12.73 -10.51 10.06
CA ALA A 45 12.68 -9.40 11.00
C ALA A 45 11.25 -9.16 11.48
N CYS A 46 10.26 -9.43 10.65
CA CYS A 46 8.83 -9.27 10.98
C CYS A 46 8.18 -10.64 11.17
N ARG A 47 8.37 -11.23 12.37
CA ARG A 47 7.91 -12.61 12.65
C ARG A 47 6.42 -12.72 12.91
N PHE A 48 5.78 -11.61 13.29
CA PHE A 48 4.38 -11.61 13.71
C PHE A 48 3.44 -11.02 12.66
N CYS A 49 3.93 -10.86 11.43
CA CYS A 49 3.10 -10.39 10.34
C CYS A 49 2.11 -11.48 9.93
N ASP A 50 0.82 -11.17 9.96
CA ASP A 50 -0.23 -12.09 9.56
C ASP A 50 -0.85 -11.72 8.21
N THR A 51 -0.28 -10.73 7.54
CA THR A 51 -0.76 -10.25 6.25
C THR A 51 -0.34 -11.20 5.14
N ASP A 52 -1.28 -11.61 4.29
CA ASP A 52 -0.99 -12.37 3.08
C ASP A 52 -0.64 -11.39 1.95
N PHE A 53 0.63 -11.34 1.59
CA PHE A 53 1.12 -10.50 0.50
C PHE A 53 1.93 -11.30 -0.53
N VAL A 54 1.83 -12.64 -0.50
CA VAL A 54 2.54 -13.50 -1.44
C VAL A 54 1.74 -13.65 -2.72
N GLY A 55 2.41 -13.45 -3.85
CA GLY A 55 1.77 -13.59 -5.17
C GLY A 55 0.90 -12.41 -5.55
N VAL A 56 0.15 -12.58 -6.61
CA VAL A 56 -0.72 -11.54 -7.20
C VAL A 56 -2.11 -12.08 -7.49
N ASP A 57 -2.55 -13.08 -6.74
CA ASP A 57 -3.74 -13.87 -7.02
C ASP A 57 -5.00 -13.44 -6.24
N GLY A 58 -4.92 -12.35 -5.47
CA GLY A 58 -6.08 -11.80 -4.79
C GLY A 58 -6.99 -11.04 -5.75
N ALA A 59 -8.18 -10.65 -5.26
CA ALA A 59 -9.15 -9.90 -6.04
C ALA A 59 -8.55 -8.60 -6.57
N GLY A 60 -8.60 -8.38 -7.88
CA GLY A 60 -8.02 -7.20 -8.52
C GLY A 60 -6.50 -7.22 -8.63
N GLY A 61 -5.84 -8.25 -8.11
CA GLY A 61 -4.38 -8.37 -8.14
C GLY A 61 -3.84 -8.70 -9.52
N GLY A 62 -2.54 -8.56 -9.68
CA GLY A 62 -1.85 -8.85 -10.92
C GLY A 62 -0.54 -8.11 -11.02
N LYS A 63 0.08 -8.23 -12.20
CA LYS A 63 1.24 -7.43 -12.57
C LYS A 63 0.79 -6.35 -13.52
N PHE A 64 1.16 -5.11 -13.21
CA PHE A 64 0.79 -3.95 -14.01
C PHE A 64 2.05 -3.37 -14.66
N GLU A 65 2.00 -3.19 -15.97
CA GLU A 65 3.17 -2.79 -16.76
C GLU A 65 3.53 -1.32 -16.59
N SER A 66 2.58 -0.48 -16.18
CA SER A 66 2.81 0.94 -16.01
C SER A 66 2.03 1.51 -14.84
N ALA A 67 2.46 2.70 -14.38
CA ALA A 67 1.74 3.43 -13.36
C ALA A 67 0.31 3.78 -13.79
N ALA A 68 0.13 4.14 -15.05
CA ALA A 68 -1.19 4.46 -15.59
C ALA A 68 -2.13 3.24 -15.54
N ASP A 69 -1.62 2.05 -15.85
CA ASP A 69 -2.41 0.82 -15.79
C ASP A 69 -2.85 0.51 -14.37
N LEU A 70 -1.94 0.63 -13.41
CA LEU A 70 -2.28 0.38 -12.01
C LEU A 70 -3.25 1.43 -11.48
N ALA A 71 -3.02 2.70 -11.78
CA ALA A 71 -3.93 3.77 -11.36
C ALA A 71 -5.33 3.58 -11.94
N ALA A 72 -5.43 3.13 -13.19
CA ALA A 72 -6.72 2.83 -13.80
C ALA A 72 -7.43 1.65 -13.09
N ALA A 73 -6.68 0.62 -12.69
CA ALA A 73 -7.24 -0.51 -11.96
C ALA A 73 -7.77 -0.07 -10.58
N ILE A 74 -7.05 0.81 -9.90
CA ILE A 74 -7.48 1.37 -8.62
C ILE A 74 -8.75 2.21 -8.81
N GLU A 75 -8.78 3.04 -9.84
CA GLU A 75 -9.96 3.88 -10.13
C GLU A 75 -11.20 3.03 -10.41
N ARG A 76 -11.05 1.90 -11.09
CA ARG A 76 -12.18 0.99 -11.37
C ARG A 76 -12.81 0.43 -10.10
N GLN A 77 -12.06 0.33 -9.01
CA GLN A 77 -12.61 -0.14 -7.73
C GLN A 77 -13.35 0.95 -6.97
N TRP A 78 -13.15 2.22 -7.31
CA TRP A 78 -13.87 3.31 -6.65
C TRP A 78 -15.27 3.41 -7.23
N PRO A 79 -16.33 3.48 -6.37
CA PRO A 79 -17.69 3.62 -6.86
C PRO A 79 -17.89 4.88 -7.70
N GLN A 80 -18.66 4.77 -8.77
CA GLN A 80 -18.97 5.90 -9.65
C GLN A 80 -19.94 6.91 -9.02
N ASP A 81 -20.50 6.58 -7.87
CA ASP A 81 -21.43 7.43 -7.16
C ASP A 81 -20.70 8.62 -6.52
N SER A 82 -21.05 9.83 -6.92
CA SER A 82 -20.45 11.06 -6.44
C SER A 82 -20.68 11.32 -4.94
N SER A 83 -21.62 10.62 -4.31
CA SER A 83 -21.90 10.76 -2.89
C SER A 83 -20.82 10.14 -1.99
N LYS A 84 -19.84 9.41 -2.56
CA LYS A 84 -18.82 8.72 -1.77
C LYS A 84 -17.68 9.63 -1.31
N GLY A 85 -17.72 10.90 -1.65
CA GLY A 85 -16.72 11.87 -1.20
C GLY A 85 -15.41 11.78 -1.99
N LYS A 86 -14.34 12.29 -1.38
CA LYS A 86 -13.05 12.35 -2.03
C LYS A 86 -12.44 10.96 -2.21
N ARG A 87 -11.91 10.69 -3.40
CA ARG A 87 -11.22 9.43 -3.70
C ARG A 87 -10.02 9.27 -2.79
N PHE A 88 -9.88 8.09 -2.23
CA PHE A 88 -8.83 7.78 -1.27
C PHE A 88 -8.29 6.38 -1.52
N VAL A 89 -6.96 6.26 -1.69
CA VAL A 89 -6.30 4.98 -1.83
C VAL A 89 -5.31 4.78 -0.68
N VAL A 90 -5.32 3.59 -0.11
CA VAL A 90 -4.35 3.18 0.91
C VAL A 90 -3.43 2.16 0.28
N CYS A 91 -2.16 2.52 0.14
CA CYS A 91 -1.12 1.63 -0.35
C CYS A 91 -0.53 0.89 0.85
N THR A 92 -0.66 -0.41 0.82
CA THR A 92 -0.24 -1.28 1.91
C THR A 92 0.42 -2.53 1.32
N GLY A 93 0.62 -3.53 2.08
CA GLY A 93 1.21 -4.72 1.49
C GLY A 93 1.67 -5.70 2.54
N GLY A 94 2.61 -6.35 2.23
CA GLY A 94 4.09 -6.31 2.18
C GLY A 94 4.67 -4.96 2.61
N GLU A 95 5.61 -4.52 1.86
CA GLU A 95 6.15 -3.17 2.07
C GLU A 95 5.89 -2.35 0.81
N PRO A 96 4.90 -1.44 0.82
CA PRO A 96 4.51 -0.72 -0.38
C PRO A 96 5.61 0.19 -0.94
N LEU A 97 6.49 0.72 -0.08
CA LEU A 97 7.54 1.64 -0.53
C LEU A 97 8.63 0.98 -1.36
N LEU A 98 8.67 -0.34 -1.44
CA LEU A 98 9.54 -1.04 -2.38
C LEU A 98 9.11 -0.79 -3.83
N GLN A 99 7.85 -0.48 -4.07
CA GLN A 99 7.30 -0.33 -5.41
C GLN A 99 6.66 1.04 -5.67
N LEU A 100 6.10 1.68 -4.65
CA LEU A 100 5.41 2.96 -4.80
C LEU A 100 6.43 4.05 -5.14
N ASP A 101 6.34 4.57 -6.35
CA ASP A 101 7.29 5.53 -6.89
C ASP A 101 6.58 6.82 -7.35
N ASP A 102 7.38 7.78 -7.79
CA ASP A 102 6.86 9.09 -8.22
C ASP A 102 5.89 8.96 -9.39
N SER A 103 6.12 8.01 -10.29
CA SER A 103 5.25 7.80 -11.45
C SER A 103 3.86 7.36 -11.03
N LEU A 104 3.77 6.44 -10.05
CA LEU A 104 2.49 5.98 -9.55
C LEU A 104 1.77 7.08 -8.76
N ILE A 105 2.51 7.81 -7.94
CA ILE A 105 1.96 8.94 -7.19
C ILE A 105 1.34 9.96 -8.14
N ALA A 106 2.06 10.34 -9.19
CA ALA A 106 1.56 11.28 -10.19
C ALA A 106 0.32 10.76 -10.91
N ALA A 107 0.31 9.47 -11.28
CA ALA A 107 -0.82 8.87 -11.97
C ALA A 107 -2.07 8.83 -11.09
N LEU A 108 -1.91 8.56 -9.79
CA LEU A 108 -3.03 8.54 -8.84
C LEU A 108 -3.55 9.95 -8.58
N HIS A 109 -2.66 10.94 -8.40
CA HIS A 109 -3.07 12.33 -8.23
C HIS A 109 -3.80 12.85 -9.46
N ALA A 110 -3.38 12.44 -10.66
CA ALA A 110 -4.06 12.82 -11.91
C ALA A 110 -5.49 12.28 -11.98
N ARG A 111 -5.83 11.27 -11.19
CA ARG A 111 -7.17 10.69 -11.09
C ARG A 111 -7.91 11.15 -9.83
N ASP A 112 -7.41 12.21 -9.18
CA ASP A 112 -7.98 12.84 -7.99
C ASP A 112 -7.98 11.94 -6.74
N PHE A 113 -7.06 11.00 -6.64
CA PHE A 113 -6.89 10.20 -5.44
C PHE A 113 -6.00 10.90 -4.44
N GLU A 114 -6.43 10.93 -3.18
CA GLU A 114 -5.57 11.20 -2.04
C GLU A 114 -4.89 9.88 -1.66
N ILE A 115 -3.59 9.93 -1.38
CA ILE A 115 -2.77 8.73 -1.23
C ILE A 115 -2.27 8.61 0.20
N ALA A 116 -2.63 7.51 0.86
CA ALA A 116 -2.06 7.13 2.14
C ALA A 116 -1.16 5.91 1.95
N VAL A 117 -0.15 5.78 2.79
CA VAL A 117 0.72 4.61 2.80
C VAL A 117 0.83 4.05 4.22
N GLU A 118 0.84 2.73 4.32
CA GLU A 118 1.13 2.01 5.56
C GLU A 118 2.46 1.29 5.35
N THR A 119 3.51 1.75 6.00
CA THR A 119 4.88 1.30 5.77
C THR A 119 5.54 0.81 7.07
N ASN A 120 6.48 -0.11 6.94
CA ASN A 120 7.30 -0.54 8.07
C ASN A 120 8.43 0.45 8.40
N GLY A 121 8.61 1.49 7.60
CA GLY A 121 9.60 2.53 7.85
C GLY A 121 11.02 2.22 7.44
N THR A 122 11.27 1.08 6.82
CA THR A 122 12.65 0.69 6.42
C THR A 122 13.09 1.31 5.10
N VAL A 123 12.18 1.94 4.37
CA VAL A 123 12.44 2.60 3.09
C VAL A 123 11.98 4.05 3.21
N ALA A 124 12.79 4.98 2.71
CA ALA A 124 12.41 6.39 2.73
C ALA A 124 11.20 6.63 1.81
N ALA A 125 10.21 7.37 2.31
CA ALA A 125 9.01 7.67 1.56
C ALA A 125 9.31 8.74 0.49
N PRO A 126 8.81 8.57 -0.73
CA PRO A 126 8.89 9.62 -1.74
C PRO A 126 8.02 10.82 -1.34
N THR A 127 8.30 11.97 -1.93
CA THR A 127 7.47 13.16 -1.73
C THR A 127 6.15 12.99 -2.49
N GLY A 128 5.12 13.70 -2.05
CA GLY A 128 3.82 13.69 -2.71
C GLY A 128 2.77 12.78 -2.09
N LEU A 129 3.15 12.00 -1.08
CA LEU A 129 2.17 11.21 -0.32
C LEU A 129 1.37 12.12 0.61
N ASP A 130 0.06 11.90 0.67
CA ASP A 130 -0.83 12.74 1.45
C ASP A 130 -0.91 12.33 2.91
N TRP A 131 -0.68 11.04 3.21
CA TRP A 131 -0.70 10.52 4.58
C TRP A 131 0.28 9.36 4.71
N ILE A 132 1.12 9.40 5.75
CA ILE A 132 2.12 8.36 6.00
C ILE A 132 1.88 7.77 7.39
N CYS A 133 1.54 6.49 7.43
CA CYS A 133 1.44 5.71 8.66
C CYS A 133 2.65 4.80 8.75
N VAL A 134 3.45 4.97 9.80
CA VAL A 134 4.66 4.18 10.01
C VAL A 134 4.40 3.16 11.12
N SER A 135 4.66 1.88 10.82
CA SER A 135 4.57 0.79 11.79
C SER A 135 5.96 0.16 11.97
N PRO A 136 6.80 0.71 12.84
CA PRO A 136 8.17 0.22 13.02
C PRO A 136 8.18 -1.22 13.54
N LYS A 137 9.18 -1.98 13.11
CA LYS A 137 9.39 -3.37 13.57
C LYS A 137 10.64 -3.43 14.45
N ALA A 138 10.55 -4.17 15.55
CA ALA A 138 11.55 -4.12 16.63
C ALA A 138 12.97 -4.46 16.20
N SER A 139 13.16 -5.34 15.21
CA SER A 139 14.50 -5.76 14.79
C SER A 139 14.93 -5.16 13.46
N ALA A 140 14.21 -4.14 12.96
CA ALA A 140 14.51 -3.50 11.69
C ALA A 140 15.01 -2.07 11.89
N GLU A 141 15.91 -1.62 11.01
CA GLU A 141 16.37 -0.24 11.02
C GLU A 141 15.27 0.68 10.48
N LEU A 142 14.95 1.71 11.24
CA LEU A 142 13.94 2.70 10.87
C LEU A 142 14.60 3.82 10.05
N VAL A 143 14.31 3.86 8.76
CA VAL A 143 14.81 4.89 7.85
C VAL A 143 13.80 6.05 7.76
N GLN A 144 12.53 5.75 7.61
CA GLN A 144 11.46 6.76 7.59
C GLN A 144 11.06 7.06 9.02
N LYS A 145 11.65 8.12 9.59
CA LYS A 145 11.50 8.45 11.01
C LYS A 145 10.39 9.45 11.29
N SER A 146 9.73 9.95 10.27
CA SER A 146 8.62 10.88 10.40
C SER A 146 7.43 10.40 9.60
N GLY A 147 6.25 10.81 10.02
CA GLY A 147 5.02 10.47 9.34
C GLY A 147 3.85 11.15 10.04
N ASP A 148 2.66 10.94 9.50
CA ASP A 148 1.44 11.54 10.04
C ASP A 148 0.85 10.70 11.17
N GLU A 149 1.20 9.41 11.21
CA GLU A 149 0.64 8.46 12.16
C GLU A 149 1.64 7.33 12.42
N LEU A 150 1.58 6.77 13.61
CA LEU A 150 2.48 5.69 14.02
C LEU A 150 1.70 4.41 14.35
#